data_978390df699e0f5b0819bee578b68e81
#
_entry.id   978390df699e0f5b0819bee578b68e81
#
_cell.length_a   1.000
_cell.length_b   1.000
_cell.length_c   1.000
_cell.angle_alpha   90.00
_cell.angle_beta   90.00
_cell.angle_gamma   90.00
#
_symmetry.space_group_name_H-M   'P 1'
#
loop_
_entity.id
_entity.type
_entity.pdbx_description
1 polymer ?
#
loop_
_entity_poly.entity_id
_entity_poly.type
_entity_poly.pdbx_seq_one_letter_code
_entity_poly.pdbx_strand_id
1 'polypeptide(L)'
;MKRLARISLLYLALAASGLAWAGDGHDHGDSPTATGGAALPRVEAVSDQFELVGVVDRDVLILYLDRAATNEPVTRAVIDVEFTLAQGSHTTKGEPQADGTYLLRSGLLARPGQYALTFSVTVGDETDVLAGNLEIADPEAGHDHRGERRWSWLALGMALMAVVATVLLARRWSRRGAMTSAAFAFGLWAAMAVPPPAVGGEGHDHGDAPAAASGNSPRRLPDGDVFLPKPSQRQLAVRTALAKEAELPRTVTLMGRVVMDPNAGGKVQPTVSGRIEPGPRGLPNLGQRVTRGEVLALVRSAAGSIERANQNASIAELQVARDLAERRLARLKQLEGSVSQREIEQAQADAEGTRRRLAAVTAREASLEALVAPVSGVIAAANVVAGQVVDAREVLFEIVDPRRQRIEAVAFDAALAAGISGASAAPQSPQAHGVSIPLKLVGAGRSQVEGGYPVQFVATGNDVPPLTVGQPMRVFAQTTARVKGMPIPAGAVVKNPSNEDIVWVKEGPERFSPRPVRFEPVDGATVVVVTGLKSGERVVVQAAPLVNQVR
;
A
#
# COMPACT_ATOMS: atom_id res chain seq x y z
N MET A 1 52.93 17.29 -59.38
CA MET A 1 53.08 16.66 -58.07
C MET A 1 52.48 17.42 -56.88
N LYS A 2 52.29 18.77 -56.92
CA LYS A 2 51.71 19.54 -55.77
C LYS A 2 50.17 19.48 -55.64
N ARG A 3 49.44 19.00 -56.62
CA ARG A 3 47.95 18.91 -56.55
C ARG A 3 47.45 17.53 -55.99
N LEU A 4 48.23 16.48 -56.19
CA LEU A 4 47.91 15.14 -55.64
C LEU A 4 48.17 15.06 -54.11
N ALA A 5 49.17 15.79 -53.59
CA ALA A 5 49.43 15.82 -52.13
C ALA A 5 48.34 16.57 -51.32
N ARG A 6 47.60 17.51 -51.95
CA ARG A 6 46.49 18.25 -51.28
C ARG A 6 45.20 17.42 -51.24
N ILE A 7 44.97 16.53 -52.20
CA ILE A 7 43.77 15.64 -52.22
C ILE A 7 43.93 14.53 -51.21
N SER A 8 45.16 13.96 -51.03
CA SER A 8 45.44 12.93 -50.02
C SER A 8 45.36 13.47 -48.58
N LEU A 9 45.69 14.80 -48.34
CA LEU A 9 45.51 15.39 -47.04
C LEU A 9 44.06 15.69 -46.71
N LEU A 10 43.22 15.94 -47.72
CA LEU A 10 41.77 16.19 -47.54
C LEU A 10 41.03 14.93 -47.18
N TYR A 11 41.41 13.77 -47.77
CA TYR A 11 40.82 12.48 -47.46
C TYR A 11 41.30 11.96 -46.08
N LEU A 12 42.50 12.30 -45.63
CA LEU A 12 42.97 11.97 -44.29
C LEU A 12 42.28 12.81 -43.20
N ALA A 13 41.95 14.08 -43.50
CA ALA A 13 41.18 14.94 -42.61
C ALA A 13 39.68 14.56 -42.53
N LEU A 14 39.06 14.03 -43.62
CA LEU A 14 37.68 13.51 -43.58
C LEU A 14 37.58 12.15 -42.87
N ALA A 15 38.65 11.33 -42.86
CA ALA A 15 38.66 10.09 -42.12
C ALA A 15 38.89 10.28 -40.60
N ALA A 16 39.45 11.42 -40.18
CA ALA A 16 39.66 11.74 -38.77
C ALA A 16 38.49 12.43 -38.11
N SER A 17 37.54 12.99 -38.89
CA SER A 17 36.33 13.64 -38.33
C SER A 17 35.14 12.67 -38.11
N GLY A 18 35.29 11.38 -38.47
CA GLY A 18 34.26 10.35 -38.21
C GLY A 18 34.36 9.63 -36.86
N LEU A 19 35.37 10.01 -36.00
CA LEU A 19 35.66 9.30 -34.73
C LEU A 19 35.36 10.11 -33.47
N ALA A 20 34.54 11.18 -33.58
CA ALA A 20 34.20 12.02 -32.43
C ALA A 20 32.69 12.20 -32.24
N TRP A 21 31.93 11.09 -32.28
CA TRP A 21 30.58 11.01 -31.73
C TRP A 21 30.32 9.57 -31.24
N ALA A 22 31.02 9.20 -30.17
CA ALA A 22 30.56 8.19 -29.25
C ALA A 22 30.09 8.96 -28.02
N GLY A 23 28.80 9.31 -27.99
CA GLY A 23 28.13 9.68 -26.76
C GLY A 23 28.16 8.48 -25.80
N ASP A 24 28.21 8.77 -24.51
CA ASP A 24 28.04 7.81 -23.42
C ASP A 24 26.75 7.00 -23.62
N GLY A 25 26.84 5.99 -24.46
CA GLY A 25 25.93 4.85 -24.42
C GLY A 25 26.43 3.96 -23.31
N HIS A 26 25.69 3.88 -22.22
CA HIS A 26 25.83 2.78 -21.28
C HIS A 26 25.69 1.50 -22.08
N ASP A 27 26.81 0.86 -22.32
CA ASP A 27 26.90 -0.50 -22.81
C ASP A 27 26.25 -1.39 -21.75
N HIS A 28 24.94 -1.68 -21.96
CA HIS A 28 24.33 -2.83 -21.32
C HIS A 28 24.97 -4.04 -21.98
N GLY A 29 26.15 -4.38 -21.47
CA GLY A 29 26.79 -5.64 -21.79
C GLY A 29 25.69 -6.71 -21.72
N ASP A 30 25.58 -7.52 -22.75
CA ASP A 30 24.83 -8.75 -22.74
C ASP A 30 25.12 -9.44 -21.42
N SER A 31 24.16 -9.35 -20.50
CA SER A 31 24.19 -10.13 -19.27
C SER A 31 24.39 -11.56 -19.75
N PRO A 32 25.38 -12.29 -19.27
CA PRO A 32 25.54 -13.67 -19.64
C PRO A 32 24.18 -14.30 -19.37
N THR A 33 23.57 -14.87 -20.40
CA THR A 33 22.37 -15.69 -20.29
C THR A 33 22.71 -16.64 -19.15
N ALA A 34 22.12 -16.41 -17.97
CA ALA A 34 22.31 -17.29 -16.84
C ALA A 34 21.85 -18.65 -17.37
N THR A 35 22.79 -19.56 -17.55
CA THR A 35 22.52 -20.96 -17.80
C THR A 35 21.85 -21.45 -16.53
N GLY A 36 20.53 -21.19 -16.43
CA GLY A 36 19.70 -21.71 -15.36
C GLY A 36 19.91 -23.22 -15.36
N GLY A 37 20.26 -23.77 -14.21
CA GLY A 37 20.35 -25.22 -14.05
C GLY A 37 19.12 -25.88 -14.66
N ALA A 38 19.28 -27.04 -15.27
CA ALA A 38 18.18 -27.74 -15.93
C ALA A 38 16.96 -27.78 -15.02
N ALA A 39 15.80 -27.43 -15.53
CA ALA A 39 14.56 -27.48 -14.76
C ALA A 39 14.35 -28.93 -14.31
N LEU A 40 13.99 -29.13 -13.04
CA LEU A 40 13.63 -30.47 -12.54
C LEU A 40 12.45 -31.02 -13.37
N PRO A 41 12.49 -32.31 -13.73
CA PRO A 41 11.38 -32.93 -14.41
C PRO A 41 10.08 -32.76 -13.62
N ARG A 42 9.00 -32.41 -14.33
CA ARG A 42 7.70 -32.13 -13.69
C ARG A 42 6.55 -32.66 -14.49
N VAL A 43 5.47 -32.91 -13.79
CA VAL A 43 4.18 -33.23 -14.36
C VAL A 43 3.15 -32.23 -13.87
N GLU A 44 2.31 -31.75 -14.74
CA GLU A 44 1.17 -30.90 -14.43
C GLU A 44 -0.10 -31.65 -14.81
N ALA A 45 -1.07 -31.67 -13.91
CA ALA A 45 -2.37 -32.30 -14.12
C ALA A 45 -3.46 -31.39 -13.52
N VAL A 46 -4.50 -31.11 -14.29
CA VAL A 46 -5.55 -30.14 -13.92
C VAL A 46 -6.91 -30.75 -14.22
N SER A 47 -7.84 -30.57 -13.30
CA SER A 47 -9.27 -30.81 -13.46
C SER A 47 -10.08 -29.57 -13.11
N ASP A 48 -11.39 -29.66 -13.11
CA ASP A 48 -12.28 -28.57 -12.68
C ASP A 48 -12.15 -28.29 -11.17
N GLN A 49 -11.80 -29.31 -10.36
CA GLN A 49 -11.76 -29.20 -8.90
C GLN A 49 -10.35 -29.03 -8.37
N PHE A 50 -9.36 -29.73 -8.93
CA PHE A 50 -8.00 -29.81 -8.44
C PHE A 50 -6.96 -29.47 -9.49
N GLU A 51 -5.84 -29.01 -8.98
CA GLU A 51 -4.63 -28.77 -9.75
C GLU A 51 -3.47 -29.45 -9.02
N LEU A 52 -2.76 -30.32 -9.73
CA LEU A 52 -1.64 -31.07 -9.19
C LEU A 52 -0.37 -30.78 -9.99
N VAL A 53 0.71 -30.51 -9.27
CA VAL A 53 2.07 -30.43 -9.83
C VAL A 53 2.94 -31.44 -9.12
N GLY A 54 3.56 -32.32 -9.88
CA GLY A 54 4.58 -33.23 -9.39
C GLY A 54 5.96 -32.79 -9.86
N VAL A 55 6.92 -32.70 -8.94
CA VAL A 55 8.32 -32.35 -9.23
C VAL A 55 9.21 -33.52 -8.84
N VAL A 56 10.01 -34.02 -9.77
CA VAL A 56 10.96 -35.10 -9.51
C VAL A 56 12.24 -34.53 -8.91
N ASP A 57 12.56 -34.97 -7.72
CA ASP A 57 13.86 -34.76 -7.09
C ASP A 57 14.52 -36.14 -6.86
N ARG A 58 15.46 -36.48 -7.73
CA ARG A 58 16.14 -37.78 -7.80
C ARG A 58 15.17 -38.93 -8.07
N ASP A 59 14.84 -39.73 -7.04
CA ASP A 59 13.95 -40.89 -7.10
C ASP A 59 12.59 -40.67 -6.41
N VAL A 60 12.31 -39.40 -6.04
CA VAL A 60 11.11 -39.02 -5.33
C VAL A 60 10.31 -38.04 -6.20
N LEU A 61 9.02 -38.27 -6.35
CA LEU A 61 8.06 -37.32 -6.90
C LEU A 61 7.35 -36.59 -5.77
N ILE A 62 7.58 -35.28 -5.68
CA ILE A 62 6.94 -34.40 -4.71
C ILE A 62 5.69 -33.84 -5.35
N LEU A 63 4.53 -34.15 -4.80
CA LEU A 63 3.24 -33.72 -5.33
C LEU A 63 2.70 -32.52 -4.53
N TYR A 64 2.29 -31.49 -5.24
CA TYR A 64 1.59 -30.31 -4.73
C TYR A 64 0.16 -30.37 -5.24
N LEU A 65 -0.80 -30.54 -4.34
CA LEU A 65 -2.22 -30.57 -4.68
C LEU A 65 -2.88 -29.29 -4.17
N ASP A 66 -3.59 -28.57 -5.04
CA ASP A 66 -4.31 -27.36 -4.70
C ASP A 66 -5.72 -27.37 -5.29
N ARG A 67 -6.65 -26.59 -4.74
CA ARG A 67 -7.96 -26.33 -5.36
C ARG A 67 -7.78 -25.49 -6.63
N ALA A 68 -8.31 -25.94 -7.76
CA ALA A 68 -8.11 -25.30 -9.06
C ALA A 68 -8.60 -23.82 -9.09
N ALA A 69 -9.75 -23.52 -8.48
CA ALA A 69 -10.35 -22.19 -8.49
C ALA A 69 -9.63 -21.20 -7.57
N THR A 70 -9.16 -21.65 -6.39
CA THR A 70 -8.68 -20.75 -5.31
C THR A 70 -7.18 -20.82 -5.08
N ASN A 71 -6.49 -21.80 -5.68
CA ASN A 71 -5.08 -22.10 -5.41
C ASN A 71 -4.81 -22.37 -3.92
N GLU A 72 -5.80 -22.93 -3.22
CA GLU A 72 -5.69 -23.29 -1.82
C GLU A 72 -5.09 -24.70 -1.70
N PRO A 73 -4.02 -24.90 -0.89
CA PRO A 73 -3.41 -26.20 -0.71
C PRO A 73 -4.38 -27.21 -0.09
N VAL A 74 -4.45 -28.41 -0.68
CA VAL A 74 -5.19 -29.54 -0.16
C VAL A 74 -4.22 -30.46 0.58
N THR A 75 -4.28 -30.47 1.91
CA THR A 75 -3.29 -31.16 2.76
C THR A 75 -3.75 -32.54 3.24
N ARG A 76 -5.02 -32.90 3.02
CA ARG A 76 -5.62 -34.17 3.47
C ARG A 76 -6.36 -34.82 2.30
N ALA A 77 -5.59 -35.38 1.38
CA ALA A 77 -6.12 -36.17 0.27
C ALA A 77 -5.51 -37.59 0.31
N VAL A 78 -6.21 -38.53 -0.26
CA VAL A 78 -5.64 -39.81 -0.69
C VAL A 78 -5.36 -39.68 -2.18
N ILE A 79 -4.09 -39.89 -2.58
CA ILE A 79 -3.65 -39.77 -3.97
C ILE A 79 -3.11 -41.12 -4.41
N ASP A 80 -3.82 -41.81 -5.30
CA ASP A 80 -3.34 -42.98 -5.99
C ASP A 80 -2.79 -42.57 -7.35
N VAL A 81 -1.56 -43.00 -7.66
CA VAL A 81 -0.86 -42.63 -8.90
C VAL A 81 -0.60 -43.86 -9.72
N GLU A 82 -1.14 -43.91 -10.91
CA GLU A 82 -0.94 -44.99 -11.88
C GLU A 82 0.01 -44.52 -12.99
N PHE A 83 1.12 -45.26 -13.15
CA PHE A 83 2.05 -45.13 -14.25
C PHE A 83 1.62 -46.06 -15.37
N THR A 84 1.27 -45.51 -16.52
CA THR A 84 0.98 -46.29 -17.73
C THR A 84 2.28 -46.63 -18.45
N LEU A 85 2.58 -47.88 -18.60
CA LEU A 85 3.79 -48.40 -19.22
C LEU A 85 3.40 -49.21 -20.46
N ALA A 86 4.36 -49.42 -21.42
CA ALA A 86 4.14 -50.24 -22.60
C ALA A 86 3.72 -51.69 -22.31
N GLN A 87 4.03 -52.22 -21.12
CA GLN A 87 3.75 -53.60 -20.67
C GLN A 87 2.85 -53.66 -19.44
N GLY A 88 1.87 -52.77 -19.28
CA GLY A 88 0.93 -52.74 -18.17
C GLY A 88 0.99 -51.45 -17.38
N SER A 89 0.30 -51.42 -16.22
CA SER A 89 0.28 -50.25 -15.33
C SER A 89 0.91 -50.59 -13.98
N HIS A 90 1.45 -49.57 -13.33
CA HIS A 90 1.99 -49.66 -11.96
C HIS A 90 1.35 -48.58 -11.08
N THR A 91 0.64 -48.99 -10.04
CA THR A 91 -0.03 -48.08 -9.11
C THR A 91 0.76 -47.96 -7.83
N THR A 92 0.89 -46.73 -7.34
CA THR A 92 1.53 -46.39 -6.06
C THR A 92 0.78 -45.26 -5.37
N LYS A 93 1.01 -45.07 -4.08
CA LYS A 93 0.31 -44.04 -3.27
C LYS A 93 1.21 -42.87 -2.95
N GLY A 94 0.64 -41.68 -2.95
CA GLY A 94 1.26 -40.48 -2.41
C GLY A 94 1.14 -40.47 -0.87
N GLU A 95 2.28 -40.41 -0.17
CA GLU A 95 2.34 -40.33 1.30
C GLU A 95 2.24 -38.86 1.74
N PRO A 96 1.21 -38.46 2.52
CA PRO A 96 1.06 -37.09 2.97
C PRO A 96 2.17 -36.68 3.93
N GLN A 97 2.66 -35.44 3.79
CA GLN A 97 3.71 -34.86 4.61
C GLN A 97 3.15 -33.73 5.50
N ALA A 98 3.90 -33.36 6.55
CA ALA A 98 3.51 -32.33 7.51
C ALA A 98 3.40 -30.93 6.88
N ASP A 99 4.12 -30.67 5.79
CA ASP A 99 4.10 -29.40 5.04
C ASP A 99 2.95 -29.33 4.00
N GLY A 100 2.09 -30.35 3.97
CA GLY A 100 0.95 -30.45 3.04
C GLY A 100 1.33 -30.86 1.63
N THR A 101 2.54 -31.39 1.42
CA THR A 101 2.93 -32.08 0.18
C THR A 101 2.63 -33.57 0.29
N TYR A 102 2.79 -34.29 -0.82
CA TYR A 102 2.70 -35.74 -0.85
C TYR A 102 3.95 -36.29 -1.51
N LEU A 103 4.59 -37.26 -0.91
CA LEU A 103 5.77 -37.92 -1.45
C LEU A 103 5.41 -39.28 -2.07
N LEU A 104 5.95 -39.49 -3.25
CA LEU A 104 5.81 -40.77 -3.94
C LEU A 104 7.21 -41.26 -4.33
N ARG A 105 7.54 -42.49 -3.94
CA ARG A 105 8.78 -43.18 -4.29
C ARG A 105 8.51 -44.25 -5.31
N SER A 106 9.26 -44.25 -6.42
CA SER A 106 9.17 -45.28 -7.45
C SER A 106 10.50 -45.41 -8.18
N GLY A 107 10.98 -46.65 -8.33
CA GLY A 107 12.17 -46.93 -9.12
C GLY A 107 12.06 -46.56 -10.59
N LEU A 108 10.87 -46.21 -11.08
CA LEU A 108 10.64 -45.71 -12.42
C LEU A 108 11.18 -44.29 -12.58
N LEU A 109 11.16 -43.47 -11.54
CA LEU A 109 11.60 -42.08 -11.55
C LEU A 109 13.12 -41.93 -11.72
N ALA A 110 13.89 -42.99 -11.47
CA ALA A 110 15.34 -42.99 -11.72
C ALA A 110 15.72 -43.30 -13.19
N ARG A 111 14.74 -43.59 -14.04
CA ARG A 111 14.98 -43.98 -15.43
C ARG A 111 14.51 -42.88 -16.39
N PRO A 112 15.36 -42.49 -17.35
CA PRO A 112 14.93 -41.59 -18.41
C PRO A 112 13.76 -42.17 -19.19
N GLY A 113 12.80 -41.34 -19.60
CA GLY A 113 11.65 -41.76 -20.39
C GLY A 113 10.47 -40.83 -20.26
N GLN A 114 9.42 -41.14 -21.01
CA GLN A 114 8.13 -40.47 -20.94
C GLN A 114 7.12 -41.39 -20.24
N TYR A 115 6.47 -40.87 -19.22
CA TYR A 115 5.51 -41.58 -18.38
C TYR A 115 4.17 -40.87 -18.43
N ALA A 116 3.13 -41.55 -18.87
CA ALA A 116 1.76 -41.06 -18.71
C ALA A 116 1.30 -41.41 -17.30
N LEU A 117 0.88 -40.43 -16.53
CA LEU A 117 0.46 -40.54 -15.15
C LEU A 117 -1.03 -40.24 -15.00
N THR A 118 -1.73 -41.09 -14.26
CA THR A 118 -3.11 -40.83 -13.85
C THR A 118 -3.14 -40.71 -12.33
N PHE A 119 -3.68 -39.60 -11.82
CA PHE A 119 -3.81 -39.33 -10.39
C PHE A 119 -5.27 -39.44 -10.00
N SER A 120 -5.61 -40.43 -9.17
CA SER A 120 -6.92 -40.50 -8.52
C SER A 120 -6.84 -39.81 -7.17
N VAL A 121 -7.51 -38.70 -7.04
CA VAL A 121 -7.48 -37.83 -5.86
C VAL A 121 -8.79 -37.93 -5.11
N THR A 122 -8.75 -38.32 -3.82
CA THR A 122 -9.93 -38.39 -2.95
C THR A 122 -9.76 -37.44 -1.77
N VAL A 123 -10.72 -36.50 -1.59
CA VAL A 123 -10.76 -35.53 -0.50
C VAL A 123 -12.13 -35.64 0.20
N GLY A 124 -12.20 -36.28 1.35
CA GLY A 124 -13.49 -36.58 1.97
C GLY A 124 -14.32 -37.50 1.08
N ASP A 125 -15.49 -37.03 0.66
CA ASP A 125 -16.40 -37.76 -0.24
C ASP A 125 -16.22 -37.38 -1.72
N GLU A 126 -15.34 -36.43 -2.04
CA GLU A 126 -15.05 -36.01 -3.41
C GLU A 126 -13.92 -36.85 -4.00
N THR A 127 -14.15 -37.46 -5.16
CA THR A 127 -13.10 -38.14 -5.93
C THR A 127 -13.01 -37.56 -7.32
N ASP A 128 -11.79 -37.31 -7.76
CA ASP A 128 -11.49 -36.73 -9.07
C ASP A 128 -10.27 -37.44 -9.70
N VAL A 129 -10.19 -37.42 -11.02
CA VAL A 129 -9.12 -38.08 -11.78
C VAL A 129 -8.42 -37.05 -12.66
N LEU A 130 -7.12 -36.90 -12.46
CA LEU A 130 -6.27 -35.99 -13.21
C LEU A 130 -5.26 -36.81 -14.04
N ALA A 131 -4.96 -36.34 -15.25
CA ALA A 131 -3.96 -36.96 -16.10
C ALA A 131 -2.85 -35.98 -16.46
N GLY A 132 -1.62 -36.48 -16.50
CA GLY A 132 -0.46 -35.67 -16.84
C GLY A 132 0.67 -36.52 -17.44
N ASN A 133 1.60 -35.87 -18.14
CA ASN A 133 2.77 -36.52 -18.71
C ASN A 133 4.04 -36.04 -18.01
N LEU A 134 4.85 -36.98 -17.58
CA LEU A 134 6.17 -36.73 -16.96
C LEU A 134 7.25 -37.14 -17.95
N GLU A 135 8.14 -36.21 -18.27
CA GLU A 135 9.33 -36.46 -19.08
C GLU A 135 10.59 -36.36 -18.22
N ILE A 136 11.35 -37.44 -18.15
CA ILE A 136 12.64 -37.50 -17.48
C ILE A 136 13.73 -37.59 -18.54
N ALA A 137 14.48 -36.49 -18.71
CA ALA A 137 15.56 -36.41 -19.70
C ALA A 137 16.72 -37.34 -19.35
N ASP A 138 17.38 -37.90 -20.37
CA ASP A 138 18.60 -38.65 -20.21
C ASP A 138 19.78 -37.68 -19.95
N PRO A 139 20.45 -37.75 -18.81
CA PRO A 139 21.56 -36.87 -18.51
C PRO A 139 22.77 -37.02 -19.48
N GLU A 140 22.87 -38.18 -20.18
CA GLU A 140 23.95 -38.44 -21.15
C GLU A 140 23.68 -37.93 -22.56
N ALA A 141 22.44 -37.61 -22.91
CA ALA A 141 22.06 -37.15 -24.27
C ALA A 141 22.47 -35.70 -24.57
N GLY A 142 22.99 -34.95 -23.59
CA GLY A 142 23.22 -33.49 -23.68
C GLY A 142 24.62 -33.01 -24.13
N HIS A 143 25.59 -33.89 -24.41
CA HIS A 143 26.98 -33.47 -24.65
C HIS A 143 27.56 -33.94 -26.00
N ASP A 144 26.87 -33.76 -27.10
CA ASP A 144 27.46 -33.99 -28.40
C ASP A 144 28.08 -32.70 -28.99
N HIS A 145 29.13 -32.19 -28.34
CA HIS A 145 30.00 -31.10 -28.81
C HIS A 145 30.93 -31.51 -29.95
N ARG A 146 30.58 -32.50 -30.76
CA ARG A 146 31.41 -32.93 -31.92
C ARG A 146 31.41 -31.96 -33.11
N GLY A 147 30.55 -30.93 -33.12
CA GLY A 147 30.39 -30.00 -34.24
C GLY A 147 31.41 -28.86 -34.34
N GLU A 148 31.93 -28.35 -33.24
CA GLU A 148 32.72 -27.09 -33.23
C GLU A 148 34.23 -27.25 -33.55
N ARG A 149 34.79 -28.44 -33.38
CA ARG A 149 36.24 -28.66 -33.57
C ARG A 149 36.65 -28.73 -35.05
N ARG A 150 35.73 -28.87 -35.98
CA ARG A 150 36.04 -28.90 -37.43
C ARG A 150 36.18 -27.50 -38.03
N TRP A 151 35.50 -26.52 -37.53
CA TRP A 151 35.54 -25.15 -38.06
C TRP A 151 36.83 -24.40 -37.64
N SER A 152 37.41 -24.71 -36.48
CA SER A 152 38.68 -24.12 -36.06
C SER A 152 39.87 -24.52 -36.95
N TRP A 153 39.92 -25.76 -37.41
CA TRP A 153 40.95 -26.22 -38.35
C TRP A 153 40.82 -25.64 -39.78
N LEU A 154 39.60 -25.38 -40.22
CA LEU A 154 39.33 -24.71 -41.50
C LEU A 154 39.70 -23.22 -41.46
N ALA A 155 39.44 -22.55 -40.34
CA ALA A 155 39.87 -21.16 -40.11
C ALA A 155 41.40 -21.03 -40.08
N LEU A 156 42.08 -21.96 -39.41
CA LEU A 156 43.56 -22.00 -39.37
C LEU A 156 44.15 -22.28 -40.76
N GLY A 157 43.56 -23.17 -41.51
CA GLY A 157 43.95 -23.49 -42.91
C GLY A 157 43.79 -22.30 -43.85
N MET A 158 42.69 -21.53 -43.75
CA MET A 158 42.49 -20.30 -44.53
C MET A 158 43.46 -19.19 -44.16
N ALA A 159 43.77 -19.01 -42.89
CA ALA A 159 44.76 -18.03 -42.42
C ALA A 159 46.15 -18.36 -42.94
N LEU A 160 46.56 -19.64 -42.93
CA LEU A 160 47.83 -20.10 -43.48
C LEU A 160 47.90 -19.90 -44.99
N MET A 161 46.85 -20.19 -45.72
CA MET A 161 46.75 -19.94 -47.17
C MET A 161 46.85 -18.46 -47.53
N ALA A 162 46.24 -17.58 -46.72
CA ALA A 162 46.31 -16.13 -46.91
C ALA A 162 47.77 -15.62 -46.70
N VAL A 163 48.48 -16.14 -45.72
CA VAL A 163 49.89 -15.80 -45.48
C VAL A 163 50.78 -16.29 -46.61
N VAL A 164 50.57 -17.52 -47.12
CA VAL A 164 51.34 -18.07 -48.27
C VAL A 164 51.04 -17.28 -49.55
N ALA A 165 49.79 -16.90 -49.77
CA ALA A 165 49.42 -16.09 -50.95
C ALA A 165 50.03 -14.68 -50.89
N THR A 166 50.08 -14.03 -49.72
CA THR A 166 50.75 -12.73 -49.55
C THR A 166 52.24 -12.80 -49.76
N VAL A 167 52.90 -13.85 -49.25
CA VAL A 167 54.34 -14.07 -49.48
C VAL A 167 54.68 -14.35 -50.97
N LEU A 168 53.85 -15.12 -51.66
CA LEU A 168 54.03 -15.40 -53.10
C LEU A 168 53.75 -14.13 -53.96
N LEU A 169 52.77 -13.32 -53.62
CA LEU A 169 52.51 -12.03 -54.26
C LEU A 169 53.65 -11.03 -54.02
N ALA A 170 54.17 -10.95 -52.80
CA ALA A 170 55.30 -10.11 -52.48
C ALA A 170 56.60 -10.54 -53.22
N ARG A 171 56.84 -11.85 -53.37
CA ARG A 171 57.96 -12.38 -54.18
C ARG A 171 57.79 -12.11 -55.69
N ARG A 172 56.54 -12.05 -56.20
CA ARG A 172 56.25 -11.77 -57.61
C ARG A 172 56.39 -10.25 -57.90
N TRP A 173 56.16 -9.40 -56.94
CA TRP A 173 56.27 -7.94 -57.08
C TRP A 173 57.68 -7.39 -56.80
N SER A 174 58.49 -8.09 -56.00
CA SER A 174 59.90 -7.73 -55.76
C SER A 174 60.81 -7.77 -56.99
N ARG A 175 60.32 -8.37 -58.11
CA ARG A 175 61.03 -8.36 -59.40
C ARG A 175 60.75 -7.10 -60.26
N ARG A 176 59.91 -6.16 -59.78
CA ARG A 176 59.62 -4.87 -60.45
C ARG A 176 59.85 -3.77 -59.44
N GLY A 177 61.09 -3.40 -59.25
CA GLY A 177 61.61 -2.42 -58.31
C GLY A 177 60.77 -1.18 -58.08
N ALA A 178 59.90 -1.20 -57.11
CA ALA A 178 59.46 -0.05 -56.29
C ALA A 178 58.37 -0.53 -55.31
N MET A 179 58.55 -0.17 -54.03
CA MET A 179 57.61 -0.30 -52.89
C MET A 179 57.80 -1.51 -51.98
N THR A 180 58.93 -1.55 -51.27
CA THR A 180 59.18 -2.55 -50.21
C THR A 180 58.73 -2.11 -48.82
N SER A 181 58.27 -0.86 -48.63
CA SER A 181 57.96 -0.33 -47.25
C SER A 181 56.48 -0.52 -46.84
N ALA A 182 55.54 -0.61 -47.76
CA ALA A 182 54.12 -0.71 -47.43
C ALA A 182 53.65 -2.13 -47.07
N ALA A 183 54.29 -3.15 -47.67
CA ALA A 183 53.93 -4.56 -47.43
C ALA A 183 54.42 -5.06 -46.06
N PHE A 184 55.52 -4.50 -45.54
CA PHE A 184 56.05 -4.87 -44.22
C PHE A 184 55.24 -4.26 -43.07
N ALA A 185 54.68 -3.03 -43.25
CA ALA A 185 53.84 -2.36 -42.27
C ALA A 185 52.47 -3.06 -42.13
N PHE A 186 51.91 -3.62 -43.24
CA PHE A 186 50.62 -4.32 -43.21
C PHE A 186 50.70 -5.72 -42.58
N GLY A 187 51.84 -6.42 -42.81
CA GLY A 187 52.08 -7.73 -42.20
C GLY A 187 52.30 -7.66 -40.68
N LEU A 188 52.96 -6.60 -40.22
CA LEU A 188 53.18 -6.37 -38.79
C LEU A 188 51.92 -5.93 -38.06
N TRP A 189 51.03 -5.18 -38.74
CA TRP A 189 49.73 -4.75 -38.18
C TRP A 189 48.73 -5.91 -38.09
N ALA A 190 48.70 -6.82 -39.03
CA ALA A 190 47.86 -8.03 -38.99
C ALA A 190 48.33 -9.06 -37.93
N ALA A 191 49.63 -9.07 -37.58
CA ALA A 191 50.15 -9.94 -36.53
C ALA A 191 49.88 -9.41 -35.11
N MET A 192 49.64 -8.09 -34.96
CA MET A 192 49.28 -7.47 -33.66
C MET A 192 47.75 -7.48 -33.38
N ALA A 193 46.92 -7.89 -34.36
CA ALA A 193 45.47 -7.94 -34.20
C ALA A 193 44.93 -9.27 -33.63
N VAL A 194 45.79 -10.20 -33.25
CA VAL A 194 45.39 -11.42 -32.54
C VAL A 194 45.46 -11.12 -31.03
N PRO A 195 44.35 -11.02 -30.31
CA PRO A 195 44.42 -10.85 -28.87
C PRO A 195 45.06 -12.10 -28.23
N PRO A 196 45.97 -11.95 -27.26
CA PRO A 196 46.51 -13.08 -26.52
C PRO A 196 45.38 -13.78 -25.75
N PRO A 197 45.45 -15.12 -25.59
CA PRO A 197 44.49 -15.80 -24.71
C PRO A 197 44.64 -15.24 -23.30
N ALA A 198 43.56 -14.75 -22.73
CA ALA A 198 43.50 -14.28 -21.36
C ALA A 198 43.82 -15.47 -20.44
N VAL A 199 44.98 -15.46 -19.85
CA VAL A 199 45.34 -16.33 -18.71
C VAL A 199 44.63 -15.72 -17.51
N GLY A 200 43.63 -16.42 -16.98
CA GLY A 200 42.91 -16.02 -15.77
C GLY A 200 43.87 -15.94 -14.60
N GLY A 201 44.04 -14.74 -14.04
CA GLY A 201 44.73 -14.53 -12.77
C GLY A 201 43.88 -15.07 -11.61
N GLU A 202 44.49 -15.83 -10.74
CA GLU A 202 43.93 -16.30 -9.48
C GLU A 202 43.61 -15.15 -8.53
N GLY A 203 42.40 -15.19 -7.99
CA GLY A 203 42.12 -14.76 -6.62
C GLY A 203 41.84 -13.29 -6.40
N HIS A 204 40.56 -12.92 -6.42
CA HIS A 204 39.96 -12.09 -5.35
C HIS A 204 38.55 -12.61 -5.08
N ASP A 205 38.45 -13.22 -3.90
CA ASP A 205 37.20 -13.61 -3.25
C ASP A 205 36.39 -12.34 -2.94
N HIS A 206 35.38 -12.07 -3.73
CA HIS A 206 34.32 -11.09 -3.43
C HIS A 206 33.00 -11.83 -3.39
N GLY A 207 32.50 -11.89 -2.18
CA GLY A 207 31.24 -12.34 -1.68
C GLY A 207 30.17 -12.72 -2.67
N ASP A 208 29.58 -13.89 -2.44
CA ASP A 208 28.30 -14.41 -2.90
C ASP A 208 27.79 -13.84 -4.24
N ALA A 209 28.30 -14.39 -5.34
CA ALA A 209 27.55 -14.36 -6.57
C ALA A 209 26.17 -14.98 -6.28
N PRO A 210 25.04 -14.30 -6.62
CA PRO A 210 23.74 -14.90 -6.45
C PRO A 210 23.76 -16.27 -7.12
N ALA A 211 23.43 -17.30 -6.35
CA ALA A 211 23.38 -18.67 -6.82
C ALA A 211 22.62 -18.70 -8.14
N ALA A 212 23.23 -19.28 -9.18
CA ALA A 212 22.59 -19.41 -10.49
C ALA A 212 21.18 -19.94 -10.27
N ALA A 213 20.16 -19.15 -10.68
CA ALA A 213 18.77 -19.46 -10.44
C ALA A 213 18.52 -20.89 -10.96
N SER A 214 18.25 -21.82 -10.06
CA SER A 214 17.89 -23.18 -10.45
C SER A 214 16.67 -23.07 -11.36
N GLY A 215 16.55 -23.91 -12.39
CA GLY A 215 15.39 -23.90 -13.30
C GLY A 215 14.03 -24.00 -12.60
N ASN A 216 14.03 -24.17 -11.29
CA ASN A 216 12.87 -24.26 -10.39
C ASN A 216 12.66 -22.98 -9.55
N SER A 217 13.36 -21.88 -9.83
CA SER A 217 13.20 -20.58 -9.15
C SER A 217 12.14 -19.72 -9.82
N PRO A 218 11.44 -18.84 -9.07
CA PRO A 218 10.56 -17.83 -9.63
C PRO A 218 11.32 -16.97 -10.65
N ARG A 219 10.72 -16.74 -11.81
CA ARG A 219 11.32 -15.91 -12.86
C ARG A 219 10.28 -15.31 -13.77
N ARG A 220 10.60 -14.18 -14.40
CA ARG A 220 9.82 -13.60 -15.48
C ARG A 220 10.23 -14.20 -16.80
N LEU A 221 9.25 -14.58 -17.59
CA LEU A 221 9.45 -15.15 -18.92
C LEU A 221 9.58 -14.03 -19.98
N PRO A 222 10.16 -14.32 -21.16
CA PRO A 222 10.33 -13.33 -22.23
C PRO A 222 9.03 -12.70 -22.75
N ASP A 223 7.91 -13.41 -22.63
CA ASP A 223 6.57 -12.96 -23.01
C ASP A 223 5.90 -12.06 -21.94
N GLY A 224 6.58 -11.84 -20.83
CA GLY A 224 6.10 -11.03 -19.70
C GLY A 224 5.38 -11.83 -18.63
N ASP A 225 5.09 -13.11 -18.86
CA ASP A 225 4.51 -14.02 -17.89
C ASP A 225 5.48 -14.25 -16.71
N VAL A 226 4.94 -14.72 -15.61
CA VAL A 226 5.71 -15.14 -14.45
C VAL A 226 5.58 -16.64 -14.27
N PHE A 227 6.71 -17.33 -14.28
CA PHE A 227 6.82 -18.68 -13.78
C PHE A 227 7.02 -18.63 -12.27
N LEU A 228 6.08 -19.18 -11.50
CA LEU A 228 6.10 -19.21 -10.05
C LEU A 228 5.85 -20.64 -9.56
N PRO A 229 6.90 -21.36 -9.12
CA PRO A 229 6.80 -22.74 -8.66
C PRO A 229 5.86 -22.89 -7.46
N LYS A 230 5.22 -24.07 -7.32
CA LYS A 230 4.29 -24.35 -6.22
C LYS A 230 4.83 -24.08 -4.83
N PRO A 231 6.09 -24.41 -4.48
CA PRO A 231 6.67 -24.03 -3.19
C PRO A 231 6.61 -22.53 -2.94
N SER A 232 6.97 -21.75 -3.96
CA SER A 232 6.95 -20.27 -3.88
C SER A 232 5.52 -19.72 -3.79
N GLN A 233 4.56 -20.30 -4.53
CA GLN A 233 3.15 -19.91 -4.41
C GLN A 233 2.63 -20.14 -2.99
N ARG A 234 2.98 -21.26 -2.36
CA ARG A 234 2.59 -21.58 -0.97
C ARG A 234 3.25 -20.65 0.03
N GLN A 235 4.56 -20.40 -0.12
CA GLN A 235 5.31 -19.48 0.74
C GLN A 235 4.76 -18.05 0.67
N LEU A 236 4.39 -17.58 -0.50
CA LEU A 236 3.80 -16.26 -0.72
C LEU A 236 2.30 -16.22 -0.41
N ALA A 237 1.69 -17.35 -0.09
CA ALA A 237 0.25 -17.51 0.11
C ALA A 237 -0.57 -16.97 -1.07
N VAL A 238 -0.17 -17.28 -2.31
CA VAL A 238 -0.89 -16.86 -3.52
C VAL A 238 -2.25 -17.52 -3.56
N ARG A 239 -3.30 -16.71 -3.65
CA ARG A 239 -4.69 -17.17 -3.81
C ARG A 239 -5.31 -16.57 -5.06
N THR A 240 -6.18 -17.34 -5.68
CA THR A 240 -6.94 -16.92 -6.86
C THR A 240 -8.43 -16.91 -6.59
N ALA A 241 -9.17 -16.21 -7.43
CA ALA A 241 -10.62 -16.30 -7.48
C ALA A 241 -11.08 -16.33 -8.94
N LEU A 242 -12.18 -17.02 -9.20
CA LEU A 242 -12.81 -17.02 -10.51
C LEU A 242 -13.46 -15.67 -10.77
N ALA A 243 -13.11 -15.03 -11.88
CA ALA A 243 -13.78 -13.84 -12.36
C ALA A 243 -15.22 -14.20 -12.77
N LYS A 244 -16.21 -13.61 -12.09
CA LYS A 244 -17.63 -13.80 -12.39
C LYS A 244 -18.24 -12.46 -12.72
N GLU A 245 -18.99 -12.38 -13.81
CA GLU A 245 -19.69 -11.16 -14.18
C GLU A 245 -20.80 -10.85 -13.17
N ALA A 246 -20.89 -9.58 -12.76
CA ALA A 246 -21.92 -9.07 -11.90
C ALA A 246 -22.36 -7.67 -12.34
N GLU A 247 -23.55 -7.28 -11.94
CA GLU A 247 -24.07 -5.93 -12.15
C GLU A 247 -24.17 -5.21 -10.81
N LEU A 248 -23.36 -4.15 -10.65
CA LEU A 248 -23.18 -3.42 -9.40
C LEU A 248 -23.63 -1.96 -9.53
N PRO A 249 -24.02 -1.29 -8.44
CA PRO A 249 -24.23 0.15 -8.47
C PRO A 249 -22.94 0.86 -8.85
N ARG A 250 -23.02 1.81 -9.78
CA ARG A 250 -21.88 2.66 -10.13
C ARG A 250 -21.61 3.63 -8.99
N THR A 251 -20.35 3.81 -8.63
CA THR A 251 -19.95 4.71 -7.55
C THR A 251 -19.22 5.93 -8.08
N VAL A 252 -19.31 7.02 -7.34
CA VAL A 252 -18.51 8.23 -7.53
C VAL A 252 -17.65 8.41 -6.28
N THR A 253 -16.36 8.62 -6.48
CA THR A 253 -15.46 8.86 -5.37
C THR A 253 -15.51 10.33 -4.96
N LEU A 254 -15.86 10.58 -3.71
CA LEU A 254 -15.86 11.90 -3.09
C LEU A 254 -14.74 11.99 -2.06
N MET A 255 -14.16 13.18 -1.95
CA MET A 255 -13.23 13.48 -0.85
C MET A 255 -14.03 13.89 0.38
N GLY A 256 -13.69 13.31 1.51
CA GLY A 256 -14.35 13.56 2.77
C GLY A 256 -13.39 13.58 3.94
N ARG A 257 -13.93 13.87 5.10
CA ARG A 257 -13.22 13.87 6.38
C ARG A 257 -14.14 13.43 7.50
N VAL A 258 -13.55 12.89 8.54
CA VAL A 258 -14.28 12.61 9.78
C VAL A 258 -14.58 13.92 10.50
N VAL A 259 -15.82 14.15 10.87
CA VAL A 259 -16.26 15.32 11.63
C VAL A 259 -16.97 14.87 12.92
N MET A 260 -16.98 15.75 13.88
CA MET A 260 -17.70 15.54 15.12
C MET A 260 -19.21 15.48 14.87
N ASP A 261 -19.93 14.53 15.48
CA ASP A 261 -21.39 14.57 15.51
C ASP A 261 -21.85 15.76 16.35
N PRO A 262 -22.61 16.73 15.80
CA PRO A 262 -23.09 17.90 16.54
C PRO A 262 -23.87 17.55 17.81
N ASN A 263 -24.49 16.36 17.86
CA ASN A 263 -25.27 15.90 18.99
C ASN A 263 -24.49 15.05 20.01
N ALA A 264 -23.22 14.76 19.71
CA ALA A 264 -22.36 13.90 20.55
C ALA A 264 -20.98 14.49 20.78
N GLY A 265 -20.75 15.70 20.32
CA GLY A 265 -19.55 16.46 20.59
C GLY A 265 -19.84 17.77 21.27
N GLY A 266 -18.83 18.41 21.82
CA GLY A 266 -18.97 19.69 22.49
C GLY A 266 -17.72 20.53 22.43
N LYS A 267 -17.91 21.84 22.30
CA LYS A 267 -16.88 22.85 22.44
C LYS A 267 -17.05 23.54 23.77
N VAL A 268 -15.97 23.70 24.50
CA VAL A 268 -15.96 24.40 25.77
C VAL A 268 -15.27 25.75 25.58
N GLN A 269 -16.02 26.81 25.87
CA GLN A 269 -15.64 28.20 25.68
C GLN A 269 -16.01 29.00 26.89
N PRO A 270 -15.17 29.95 27.38
CA PRO A 270 -15.54 30.87 28.45
C PRO A 270 -16.56 31.90 27.94
N THR A 271 -17.44 32.33 28.84
CA THR A 271 -18.38 33.41 28.54
C THR A 271 -17.78 34.78 28.87
N VAL A 272 -16.74 34.81 29.68
CA VAL A 272 -16.00 36.01 30.05
C VAL A 272 -14.52 35.86 29.80
N SER A 273 -13.83 36.93 29.42
CA SER A 273 -12.37 36.93 29.31
C SER A 273 -11.75 36.88 30.70
N GLY A 274 -10.68 36.06 30.86
CA GLY A 274 -10.08 35.88 32.17
C GLY A 274 -8.85 34.98 32.17
N ARG A 275 -8.33 34.77 33.37
CA ARG A 275 -7.19 33.88 33.61
C ARG A 275 -7.67 32.46 33.89
N ILE A 276 -7.05 31.50 33.24
CA ILE A 276 -7.33 30.06 33.45
C ILE A 276 -6.69 29.59 34.76
N GLU A 277 -7.50 28.93 35.57
CA GLU A 277 -7.09 28.16 36.73
C GLU A 277 -7.43 26.68 36.53
N PRO A 278 -6.57 25.77 36.97
CA PRO A 278 -6.87 24.34 36.88
C PRO A 278 -8.16 23.96 37.63
N GLY A 279 -8.93 23.08 37.09
CA GLY A 279 -10.09 22.48 37.77
C GLY A 279 -9.66 21.56 38.93
N PRO A 280 -10.61 20.92 39.61
CA PRO A 280 -10.33 20.05 40.76
C PRO A 280 -9.42 18.85 40.44
N ARG A 281 -9.35 18.42 39.18
CA ARG A 281 -8.48 17.33 38.70
C ARG A 281 -7.31 17.81 37.84
N GLY A 282 -7.00 19.10 37.88
CA GLY A 282 -6.06 19.73 36.97
C GLY A 282 -6.68 20.06 35.62
N LEU A 283 -5.86 20.49 34.66
CA LEU A 283 -6.29 20.65 33.27
C LEU A 283 -6.31 19.27 32.60
N PRO A 284 -7.36 18.95 31.81
CA PRO A 284 -7.44 17.66 31.15
C PRO A 284 -6.40 17.52 30.04
N ASN A 285 -5.87 16.30 29.89
CA ASN A 285 -4.95 15.95 28.83
C ASN A 285 -5.70 15.48 27.55
N LEU A 286 -5.02 15.55 26.40
CA LEU A 286 -5.50 14.94 25.15
C LEU A 286 -5.75 13.44 25.36
N GLY A 287 -6.86 12.92 24.84
CA GLY A 287 -7.25 11.53 24.97
C GLY A 287 -7.90 11.18 26.33
N GLN A 288 -7.94 12.09 27.30
CA GLN A 288 -8.58 11.87 28.59
C GLN A 288 -10.10 11.76 28.44
N ARG A 289 -10.69 10.78 29.11
CA ARG A 289 -12.15 10.63 29.21
C ARG A 289 -12.72 11.60 30.21
N VAL A 290 -13.81 12.25 29.82
CA VAL A 290 -14.58 13.19 30.66
C VAL A 290 -16.05 12.83 30.66
N THR A 291 -16.74 13.20 31.72
CA THR A 291 -18.19 12.99 31.83
C THR A 291 -18.92 14.33 31.73
N ARG A 292 -20.14 14.30 31.22
CA ARG A 292 -21.00 15.49 31.14
C ARG A 292 -21.11 16.14 32.52
N GLY A 293 -20.91 17.48 32.59
CA GLY A 293 -20.95 18.26 33.82
C GLY A 293 -19.62 18.30 34.61
N GLU A 294 -18.60 17.58 34.17
CA GLU A 294 -17.27 17.61 34.80
C GLU A 294 -16.61 18.96 34.58
N VAL A 295 -16.04 19.53 35.69
CA VAL A 295 -15.31 20.80 35.64
C VAL A 295 -13.90 20.55 35.09
N LEU A 296 -13.61 21.15 33.96
CA LEU A 296 -12.33 20.99 33.22
C LEU A 296 -11.33 22.08 33.61
N ALA A 297 -11.81 23.30 33.79
CA ALA A 297 -11.03 24.46 34.19
C ALA A 297 -11.92 25.50 34.85
N LEU A 298 -11.30 26.47 35.48
CA LEU A 298 -11.95 27.63 36.05
C LEU A 298 -11.41 28.88 35.35
N VAL A 299 -12.26 29.87 35.16
CA VAL A 299 -11.88 31.17 34.58
C VAL A 299 -12.10 32.24 35.66
N ARG A 300 -11.01 32.86 36.07
CA ARG A 300 -11.07 34.06 36.91
C ARG A 300 -11.21 35.28 35.99
N SER A 301 -12.34 35.95 36.06
CA SER A 301 -12.58 37.15 35.26
C SER A 301 -11.46 38.15 35.39
N ALA A 302 -10.90 38.61 34.27
CA ALA A 302 -9.94 39.70 34.19
C ALA A 302 -10.66 40.97 33.75
N ALA A 303 -11.40 41.62 34.68
CA ALA A 303 -11.98 42.92 34.40
C ALA A 303 -10.91 43.90 33.95
N GLY A 304 -11.17 44.72 32.96
CA GLY A 304 -10.28 45.79 32.49
C GLY A 304 -9.94 46.76 33.61
N SER A 305 -8.85 47.50 33.51
CA SER A 305 -8.43 48.46 34.53
C SER A 305 -9.50 49.49 34.86
N ILE A 306 -10.25 49.96 33.90
CA ILE A 306 -11.35 50.93 34.06
C ILE A 306 -12.54 50.25 34.78
N GLU A 307 -12.90 49.07 34.37
CA GLU A 307 -13.99 48.31 35.01
C GLU A 307 -13.67 47.98 36.46
N ARG A 308 -12.43 47.57 36.75
CA ARG A 308 -11.96 47.36 38.15
C ARG A 308 -11.98 48.64 38.96
N ALA A 309 -11.55 49.80 38.38
CA ALA A 309 -11.61 51.09 39.06
C ALA A 309 -13.06 51.47 39.42
N ASN A 310 -13.99 51.28 38.48
CA ASN A 310 -15.42 51.54 38.69
C ASN A 310 -16.02 50.61 39.74
N GLN A 311 -15.67 49.33 39.71
CA GLN A 311 -16.08 48.35 40.69
C GLN A 311 -15.56 48.67 42.09
N ASN A 312 -14.28 48.98 42.19
CA ASN A 312 -13.66 49.36 43.46
C ASN A 312 -14.29 50.64 44.03
N ALA A 313 -14.60 51.63 43.18
CA ALA A 313 -15.31 52.83 43.62
C ALA A 313 -16.71 52.53 44.12
N SER A 314 -17.47 51.64 43.41
CA SER A 314 -18.79 51.21 43.85
C SER A 314 -18.76 50.41 45.17
N ILE A 315 -17.77 49.52 45.36
CA ILE A 315 -17.57 48.80 46.63
C ILE A 315 -17.25 49.78 47.75
N ALA A 316 -16.36 50.74 47.52
CA ALA A 316 -16.02 51.75 48.53
C ALA A 316 -17.24 52.61 48.94
N GLU A 317 -18.06 53.02 47.93
CA GLU A 317 -19.30 53.75 48.20
C GLU A 317 -20.28 52.91 49.06
N LEU A 318 -20.49 51.63 48.70
CA LEU A 318 -21.37 50.73 49.44
C LEU A 318 -20.83 50.42 50.86
N GLN A 319 -19.50 50.35 51.02
CA GLN A 319 -18.88 50.23 52.34
C GLN A 319 -19.19 51.41 53.22
N VAL A 320 -19.01 52.64 52.70
CA VAL A 320 -19.34 53.88 53.42
C VAL A 320 -20.84 53.92 53.74
N ALA A 321 -21.69 53.58 52.81
CA ALA A 321 -23.17 53.54 53.03
C ALA A 321 -23.55 52.52 54.10
N ARG A 322 -22.95 51.33 54.14
CA ARG A 322 -23.14 50.31 55.18
C ARG A 322 -22.72 50.86 56.54
N ASP A 323 -21.51 51.40 56.64
CA ASP A 323 -20.98 51.88 57.88
C ASP A 323 -21.85 53.03 58.49
N LEU A 324 -22.35 53.92 57.61
CA LEU A 324 -23.27 54.97 58.00
C LEU A 324 -24.60 54.42 58.52
N ALA A 325 -25.20 53.44 57.80
CA ALA A 325 -26.46 52.80 58.21
C ALA A 325 -26.30 52.02 59.54
N GLU A 326 -25.22 51.29 59.69
CA GLU A 326 -24.89 50.57 60.92
C GLU A 326 -24.71 51.52 62.16
N ARG A 327 -23.99 52.64 61.96
CA ARG A 327 -23.84 53.66 62.98
C ARG A 327 -25.16 54.31 63.35
N ARG A 328 -26.00 54.56 62.33
CA ARG A 328 -27.34 55.10 62.60
C ARG A 328 -28.21 54.12 63.43
N LEU A 329 -28.23 52.84 63.02
CA LEU A 329 -28.91 51.80 63.79
C LEU A 329 -28.42 51.67 65.19
N ALA A 330 -27.08 51.64 65.41
CA ALA A 330 -26.46 51.54 66.72
C ALA A 330 -26.86 52.73 67.66
N ARG A 331 -26.87 53.94 67.10
CA ARG A 331 -27.32 55.15 67.85
C ARG A 331 -28.79 55.07 68.22
N LEU A 332 -29.67 54.66 67.31
CA LEU A 332 -31.09 54.53 67.56
C LEU A 332 -31.39 53.45 68.64
N LYS A 333 -30.66 52.33 68.56
CA LYS A 333 -30.73 51.29 69.61
C LYS A 333 -30.28 51.76 71.00
N GLN A 334 -29.28 52.65 71.12
CA GLN A 334 -28.86 53.26 72.40
C GLN A 334 -29.91 54.22 72.95
N LEU A 335 -30.77 54.76 72.11
CA LEU A 335 -31.88 55.63 72.44
C LEU A 335 -33.22 54.89 72.56
N GLU A 336 -33.19 53.57 72.70
CA GLU A 336 -34.35 52.72 72.84
C GLU A 336 -35.18 53.21 74.08
N GLY A 337 -36.48 53.43 73.86
CA GLY A 337 -37.37 54.05 74.79
C GLY A 337 -37.61 55.56 74.60
N SER A 338 -36.70 56.26 73.87
CA SER A 338 -36.87 57.69 73.51
C SER A 338 -37.17 57.88 72.00
N VAL A 339 -37.03 56.85 71.16
CA VAL A 339 -37.35 56.85 69.72
C VAL A 339 -38.41 55.81 69.46
N SER A 340 -39.14 55.98 68.34
CA SER A 340 -40.15 55.03 67.97
C SER A 340 -39.59 53.68 67.47
N GLN A 341 -40.24 52.59 67.85
CA GLN A 341 -39.86 51.23 67.36
C GLN A 341 -39.75 51.17 65.85
N ARG A 342 -40.65 51.87 65.16
CA ARG A 342 -40.66 51.96 63.65
C ARG A 342 -39.35 52.55 63.12
N GLU A 343 -38.75 53.55 63.77
CA GLU A 343 -37.47 54.14 63.31
C GLU A 343 -36.32 53.19 63.54
N ILE A 344 -36.33 52.38 64.56
CA ILE A 344 -35.34 51.36 64.83
C ILE A 344 -35.47 50.27 63.76
N GLU A 345 -36.68 49.77 63.46
CA GLU A 345 -36.98 48.77 62.44
C GLU A 345 -36.58 49.26 61.03
N GLN A 346 -36.86 50.52 60.73
CA GLN A 346 -36.44 51.09 59.43
C GLN A 346 -34.92 51.19 59.32
N ALA A 347 -34.22 51.65 60.36
CA ALA A 347 -32.76 51.68 60.34
C ALA A 347 -32.14 50.31 60.30
N GLN A 348 -32.78 49.28 60.86
CA GLN A 348 -32.34 47.90 60.78
C GLN A 348 -32.52 47.38 59.31
N ALA A 349 -33.66 47.63 58.67
CA ALA A 349 -33.90 47.25 57.29
C ALA A 349 -32.92 47.94 56.35
N ASP A 350 -32.59 49.21 56.53
CA ASP A 350 -31.60 49.97 55.77
C ASP A 350 -30.18 49.37 55.92
N ALA A 351 -29.74 49.05 57.19
CA ALA A 351 -28.46 48.41 57.43
C ALA A 351 -28.33 47.03 56.84
N GLU A 352 -29.41 46.19 56.91
CA GLU A 352 -29.45 44.90 56.31
C GLU A 352 -29.48 44.99 54.75
N GLY A 353 -30.21 45.97 54.20
CA GLY A 353 -30.28 46.24 52.78
C GLY A 353 -28.91 46.59 52.16
N THR A 354 -28.20 47.53 52.82
CA THR A 354 -26.85 47.94 52.38
C THR A 354 -25.81 46.82 52.52
N ARG A 355 -25.88 46.04 53.63
CA ARG A 355 -25.04 44.87 53.83
C ARG A 355 -25.26 43.81 52.71
N ARG A 356 -26.54 43.51 52.36
CA ARG A 356 -26.86 42.58 51.30
C ARG A 356 -26.37 43.07 49.91
N ARG A 357 -26.51 44.37 49.62
CA ARG A 357 -26.00 44.94 48.37
C ARG A 357 -24.48 44.83 48.26
N LEU A 358 -23.75 45.18 49.34
CA LEU A 358 -22.28 45.04 49.39
C LEU A 358 -21.86 43.59 49.19
N ALA A 359 -22.49 42.64 49.92
CA ALA A 359 -22.20 41.22 49.77
C ALA A 359 -22.45 40.70 48.35
N ALA A 360 -23.51 41.16 47.69
CA ALA A 360 -23.81 40.76 46.33
C ALA A 360 -22.76 41.26 45.31
N VAL A 361 -22.29 42.52 45.49
CA VAL A 361 -21.26 43.07 44.60
C VAL A 361 -19.90 42.39 44.81
N THR A 362 -19.48 42.16 46.04
CA THR A 362 -18.22 41.47 46.37
C THR A 362 -18.23 39.99 45.97
N ALA A 363 -19.37 39.28 46.10
CA ALA A 363 -19.51 37.91 45.63
C ALA A 363 -19.37 37.79 44.13
N ARG A 364 -19.84 38.76 43.37
CA ARG A 364 -19.71 38.78 41.91
C ARG A 364 -18.25 38.99 41.46
N GLU A 365 -17.47 39.76 42.18
CA GLU A 365 -16.03 39.97 41.90
C GLU A 365 -15.20 38.72 42.14
N ALA A 366 -15.55 37.89 43.10
CA ALA A 366 -14.88 36.64 43.45
C ALA A 366 -15.37 35.45 42.59
N SER A 367 -16.29 35.66 41.66
CA SER A 367 -16.91 34.59 40.87
C SER A 367 -15.92 33.97 39.91
N LEU A 368 -15.70 32.66 40.04
CA LEU A 368 -15.00 31.82 39.11
C LEU A 368 -16.03 31.18 38.17
N GLU A 369 -15.85 31.38 36.86
CA GLU A 369 -16.63 30.65 35.89
C GLU A 369 -16.10 29.23 35.75
N ALA A 370 -16.93 28.23 35.98
CA ALA A 370 -16.57 26.83 35.81
C ALA A 370 -16.82 26.40 34.35
N LEU A 371 -15.77 26.05 33.69
CA LEU A 371 -15.84 25.44 32.34
C LEU A 371 -16.14 23.96 32.46
N VAL A 372 -17.38 23.58 32.15
CA VAL A 372 -17.86 22.21 32.29
C VAL A 372 -17.97 21.50 30.95
N ALA A 373 -17.75 20.18 30.96
CA ALA A 373 -17.97 19.33 29.79
C ALA A 373 -19.45 19.29 29.41
N PRO A 374 -19.85 19.74 28.22
CA PRO A 374 -21.27 19.72 27.80
C PRO A 374 -21.75 18.30 27.46
N VAL A 375 -20.84 17.40 27.13
CA VAL A 375 -21.11 16.00 26.79
C VAL A 375 -20.07 15.09 27.44
N SER A 376 -20.41 13.79 27.58
CA SER A 376 -19.43 12.77 27.93
C SER A 376 -18.67 12.33 26.69
N GLY A 377 -17.35 12.14 26.80
CA GLY A 377 -16.52 11.76 25.65
C GLY A 377 -15.03 11.76 26.00
N VAL A 378 -14.25 12.07 24.97
CA VAL A 378 -12.78 12.15 25.06
C VAL A 378 -12.33 13.54 24.62
N ILE A 379 -11.35 14.10 25.31
CA ILE A 379 -10.74 15.39 24.93
C ILE A 379 -10.00 15.20 23.59
N ALA A 380 -10.51 15.81 22.54
CA ALA A 380 -9.91 15.79 21.21
C ALA A 380 -8.91 16.94 21.00
N ALA A 381 -9.18 18.09 21.63
CA ALA A 381 -8.27 19.24 21.64
C ALA A 381 -8.31 19.92 23.02
N ALA A 382 -7.15 20.38 23.47
CA ALA A 382 -6.96 21.16 24.70
C ALA A 382 -5.97 22.28 24.39
N ASN A 383 -6.50 23.48 24.07
CA ASN A 383 -5.72 24.64 23.65
C ASN A 383 -5.59 25.64 24.81
N VAL A 384 -5.10 25.16 25.95
CA VAL A 384 -5.08 25.97 27.17
C VAL A 384 -3.94 25.54 28.07
N VAL A 385 -3.33 26.55 28.75
CA VAL A 385 -2.28 26.37 29.75
C VAL A 385 -2.70 27.09 31.04
N ALA A 386 -2.34 26.51 32.18
CA ALA A 386 -2.61 27.12 33.48
C ALA A 386 -1.99 28.53 33.59
N GLY A 387 -2.79 29.49 34.02
CA GLY A 387 -2.38 30.89 34.12
C GLY A 387 -2.48 31.70 32.84
N GLN A 388 -2.81 31.10 31.72
CA GLN A 388 -3.09 31.79 30.44
C GLN A 388 -4.27 32.74 30.60
N VAL A 389 -4.22 33.89 29.92
CA VAL A 389 -5.36 34.78 29.75
C VAL A 389 -6.05 34.43 28.44
N VAL A 390 -7.35 34.21 28.51
CA VAL A 390 -8.18 33.80 27.37
C VAL A 390 -9.30 34.80 27.15
N ASP A 391 -9.74 34.89 25.89
CA ASP A 391 -10.87 35.73 25.51
C ASP A 391 -12.21 34.99 25.60
N ALA A 392 -13.28 35.74 25.80
CA ALA A 392 -14.63 35.19 25.69
C ALA A 392 -14.85 34.53 24.31
N ARG A 393 -15.50 33.35 24.29
CA ARG A 393 -15.80 32.57 23.11
C ARG A 393 -14.59 31.86 22.44
N GLU A 394 -13.40 31.96 22.99
CA GLU A 394 -12.25 31.16 22.57
C GLU A 394 -12.52 29.66 22.85
N VAL A 395 -12.27 28.79 21.85
CA VAL A 395 -12.46 27.33 22.03
C VAL A 395 -11.26 26.76 22.77
N LEU A 396 -11.44 26.41 24.03
CA LEU A 396 -10.37 25.90 24.89
C LEU A 396 -10.29 24.36 24.87
N PHE A 397 -11.44 23.70 24.85
CA PHE A 397 -11.50 22.25 24.77
C PHE A 397 -12.51 21.81 23.70
N GLU A 398 -12.17 20.73 22.99
CA GLU A 398 -13.09 20.00 22.14
C GLU A 398 -13.27 18.59 22.70
N ILE A 399 -14.52 18.17 22.88
CA ILE A 399 -14.89 16.86 23.40
C ILE A 399 -15.64 16.12 22.32
N VAL A 400 -15.22 14.87 22.04
CA VAL A 400 -15.85 14.02 21.04
C VAL A 400 -16.23 12.67 21.63
N ASP A 401 -17.33 12.12 21.19
CA ASP A 401 -17.66 10.72 21.42
C ASP A 401 -17.05 9.89 20.29
N PRO A 402 -16.03 9.05 20.55
CA PRO A 402 -15.37 8.26 19.51
C PRO A 402 -16.28 7.21 18.86
N ARG A 403 -17.44 6.93 19.43
CA ARG A 403 -18.43 6.00 18.88
C ARG A 403 -19.48 6.68 18.00
N ARG A 404 -19.56 8.01 18.03
CA ARG A 404 -20.57 8.80 17.35
C ARG A 404 -19.91 9.92 16.54
N GLN A 405 -19.30 9.51 15.44
CA GLN A 405 -18.67 10.44 14.51
C GLN A 405 -19.42 10.41 13.18
N ARG A 406 -19.29 11.48 12.42
CA ARG A 406 -19.82 11.58 11.06
C ARG A 406 -18.69 11.66 10.05
N ILE A 407 -18.98 11.31 8.83
CA ILE A 407 -18.10 11.53 7.69
C ILE A 407 -18.80 12.55 6.82
N GLU A 408 -18.13 13.67 6.59
CA GLU A 408 -18.59 14.73 5.70
C GLU A 408 -17.78 14.66 4.40
N ALA A 409 -18.46 14.55 3.28
CA ALA A 409 -17.86 14.57 1.95
C ALA A 409 -18.46 15.73 1.13
N VAL A 410 -17.75 16.16 0.10
CA VAL A 410 -18.18 17.25 -0.78
C VAL A 410 -18.54 16.69 -2.14
N ALA A 411 -19.79 16.89 -2.56
CA ALA A 411 -20.26 16.60 -3.91
C ALA A 411 -20.28 17.90 -4.72
N PHE A 412 -19.67 17.91 -5.90
CA PHE A 412 -19.62 19.11 -6.75
C PHE A 412 -20.86 19.28 -7.64
N ASP A 413 -21.73 18.29 -7.67
CA ASP A 413 -22.98 18.30 -8.43
C ASP A 413 -24.17 18.06 -7.49
N ALA A 414 -25.17 18.94 -7.57
CA ALA A 414 -26.41 18.83 -6.77
C ALA A 414 -27.22 17.59 -7.11
N ALA A 415 -27.25 17.18 -8.39
CA ALA A 415 -27.96 15.98 -8.81
C ALA A 415 -27.30 14.71 -8.25
N LEU A 416 -25.96 14.69 -8.22
CA LEU A 416 -25.18 13.64 -7.58
C LEU A 416 -25.51 13.58 -6.07
N ALA A 417 -25.46 14.73 -5.38
CA ALA A 417 -25.74 14.79 -3.94
C ALA A 417 -27.15 14.28 -3.59
N ALA A 418 -28.14 14.57 -4.46
CA ALA A 418 -29.52 14.11 -4.29
C ALA A 418 -29.75 12.64 -4.69
N GLY A 419 -28.91 12.11 -5.59
CA GLY A 419 -29.04 10.76 -6.16
C GLY A 419 -28.25 9.66 -5.42
N ILE A 420 -27.62 9.97 -4.29
CA ILE A 420 -26.86 8.98 -3.50
C ILE A 420 -27.84 7.99 -2.86
N SER A 421 -27.73 6.72 -3.25
CA SER A 421 -28.57 5.62 -2.74
C SER A 421 -27.89 4.84 -1.59
N GLY A 422 -26.58 4.87 -1.52
CA GLY A 422 -25.75 4.23 -0.50
C GLY A 422 -24.33 4.76 -0.57
N ALA A 423 -23.51 4.44 0.41
CA ALA A 423 -22.12 4.81 0.39
C ALA A 423 -21.26 3.86 1.22
N SER A 424 -19.98 3.85 0.95
CA SER A 424 -18.95 3.31 1.82
C SER A 424 -17.77 4.29 1.90
N ALA A 425 -16.90 4.12 2.88
CA ALA A 425 -15.70 4.92 2.99
C ALA A 425 -14.46 4.08 3.29
N ALA A 426 -13.31 4.59 2.90
CA ALA A 426 -12.01 4.06 3.28
C ALA A 426 -11.11 5.21 3.74
N PRO A 427 -10.28 5.00 4.77
CA PRO A 427 -9.25 5.96 5.14
C PRO A 427 -8.29 6.24 3.97
N GLN A 428 -7.87 7.49 3.83
CA GLN A 428 -6.91 7.87 2.78
C GLN A 428 -5.47 7.61 3.27
N SER A 429 -5.19 6.36 3.61
CA SER A 429 -3.88 5.91 4.10
C SER A 429 -3.39 4.75 3.24
N PRO A 430 -2.08 4.67 2.93
CA PRO A 430 -1.50 3.53 2.21
C PRO A 430 -1.72 2.18 2.89
N GLN A 431 -1.84 2.16 4.22
CA GLN A 431 -2.08 0.93 5.00
C GLN A 431 -3.55 0.51 5.02
N ALA A 432 -4.46 1.33 4.54
CA ALA A 432 -5.91 1.07 4.56
C ALA A 432 -6.43 0.37 3.29
N HIS A 433 -5.56 -0.29 2.52
CA HIS A 433 -6.00 -1.10 1.38
C HIS A 433 -6.90 -2.24 1.87
N GLY A 434 -8.05 -2.40 1.21
CA GLY A 434 -9.01 -3.45 1.55
C GLY A 434 -9.97 -3.10 2.70
N VAL A 435 -9.91 -1.88 3.25
CA VAL A 435 -10.87 -1.42 4.26
C VAL A 435 -12.07 -0.78 3.55
N SER A 436 -13.25 -1.27 3.85
CA SER A 436 -14.53 -0.68 3.41
C SER A 436 -15.44 -0.53 4.61
N ILE A 437 -15.74 0.72 4.96
CA ILE A 437 -16.63 1.07 6.07
C ILE A 437 -18.00 1.41 5.47
N PRO A 438 -19.05 0.62 5.71
CA PRO A 438 -20.37 0.93 5.19
C PRO A 438 -20.90 2.22 5.83
N LEU A 439 -21.51 3.06 5.02
CA LEU A 439 -22.04 4.36 5.41
C LEU A 439 -23.55 4.44 5.17
N LYS A 440 -24.23 5.10 6.08
CA LYS A 440 -25.62 5.52 5.92
C LYS A 440 -25.67 7.02 5.70
N LEU A 441 -26.37 7.46 4.66
CA LEU A 441 -26.61 8.88 4.39
C LEU A 441 -27.45 9.49 5.53
N VAL A 442 -26.96 10.59 6.10
CA VAL A 442 -27.68 11.41 7.09
C VAL A 442 -28.43 12.53 6.39
N GLY A 443 -27.77 13.18 5.43
CA GLY A 443 -28.37 14.24 4.64
C GLY A 443 -27.36 14.89 3.71
N ALA A 444 -27.89 15.61 2.72
CA ALA A 444 -27.12 16.43 1.80
C ALA A 444 -27.50 17.90 1.98
N GLY A 445 -26.52 18.77 2.09
CA GLY A 445 -26.72 20.21 2.13
C GLY A 445 -27.34 20.73 0.84
N ARG A 446 -28.22 21.71 0.94
CA ARG A 446 -28.83 22.39 -0.22
C ARG A 446 -28.15 23.71 -0.56
N SER A 447 -27.17 24.12 0.24
CA SER A 447 -26.32 25.28 0.00
C SER A 447 -24.90 24.85 -0.33
N GLN A 448 -24.25 25.55 -1.24
CA GLN A 448 -22.85 25.33 -1.54
C GLN A 448 -21.97 25.89 -0.44
N VAL A 449 -20.99 25.10 -0.04
CA VAL A 449 -19.90 25.50 0.86
C VAL A 449 -18.60 25.21 0.12
N GLU A 450 -17.74 26.22 -0.03
CA GLU A 450 -16.46 26.08 -0.75
C GLU A 450 -16.60 25.49 -2.18
N GLY A 451 -17.71 25.82 -2.87
CA GLY A 451 -17.94 25.38 -4.25
C GLY A 451 -18.57 23.98 -4.39
N GLY A 452 -18.93 23.31 -3.30
CA GLY A 452 -19.60 22.01 -3.35
C GLY A 452 -20.74 21.88 -2.35
N TYR A 453 -21.48 20.78 -2.47
CA TYR A 453 -22.59 20.44 -1.59
C TYR A 453 -22.09 19.46 -0.51
N PRO A 454 -22.12 19.83 0.78
CA PRO A 454 -21.72 18.92 1.84
C PRO A 454 -22.73 17.78 1.97
N VAL A 455 -22.23 16.57 2.01
CA VAL A 455 -23.01 15.34 2.23
C VAL A 455 -22.49 14.67 3.49
N GLN A 456 -23.39 14.38 4.42
CA GLN A 456 -23.05 13.81 5.71
C GLN A 456 -23.50 12.35 5.81
N PHE A 457 -22.63 11.54 6.35
CA PHE A 457 -22.82 10.11 6.54
C PHE A 457 -22.50 9.73 7.98
N VAL A 458 -23.09 8.62 8.43
CA VAL A 458 -22.69 7.92 9.66
C VAL A 458 -22.18 6.53 9.29
N ALA A 459 -21.08 6.13 9.92
CA ALA A 459 -20.56 4.78 9.77
C ALA A 459 -21.52 3.77 10.42
N THR A 460 -21.74 2.64 9.74
CA THR A 460 -22.60 1.56 10.21
C THR A 460 -21.81 0.25 10.24
N GLY A 461 -22.22 -0.68 11.12
CA GLY A 461 -21.55 -1.97 11.29
C GLY A 461 -20.86 -2.09 12.64
N ASN A 462 -20.52 -3.33 13.01
CA ASN A 462 -19.91 -3.63 14.31
C ASN A 462 -18.38 -3.49 14.29
N ASP A 463 -17.77 -3.55 13.12
CA ASP A 463 -16.30 -3.56 12.92
C ASP A 463 -15.78 -2.22 12.36
N VAL A 464 -16.41 -1.11 12.76
CA VAL A 464 -15.91 0.21 12.37
C VAL A 464 -14.62 0.48 13.13
N PRO A 465 -13.49 0.69 12.43
CA PRO A 465 -12.24 1.03 13.10
C PRO A 465 -12.38 2.38 13.83
N PRO A 466 -11.58 2.63 14.87
CA PRO A 466 -11.59 3.91 15.54
C PRO A 466 -11.21 5.02 14.56
N LEU A 467 -12.15 5.95 14.35
CA LEU A 467 -11.95 7.11 13.48
C LEU A 467 -11.47 8.31 14.32
N THR A 468 -10.68 9.18 13.70
CA THR A 468 -10.21 10.40 14.34
C THR A 468 -10.79 11.62 13.66
N VAL A 469 -11.29 12.60 14.40
CA VAL A 469 -11.81 13.86 13.83
C VAL A 469 -10.71 14.54 13.00
N GLY A 470 -11.07 15.00 11.81
CA GLY A 470 -10.14 15.54 10.82
C GLY A 470 -9.49 14.50 9.92
N GLN A 471 -9.63 13.19 10.20
CA GLN A 471 -9.05 12.14 9.36
C GLN A 471 -9.60 12.20 7.93
N PRO A 472 -8.73 12.25 6.91
CA PRO A 472 -9.18 12.25 5.51
C PRO A 472 -9.71 10.87 5.10
N MET A 473 -10.84 10.89 4.39
CA MET A 473 -11.55 9.70 3.95
C MET A 473 -11.85 9.79 2.45
N ARG A 474 -11.79 8.68 1.76
CA ARG A 474 -12.41 8.53 0.44
C ARG A 474 -13.80 7.93 0.64
N VAL A 475 -14.81 8.61 0.14
CA VAL A 475 -16.20 8.16 0.19
C VAL A 475 -16.61 7.70 -1.20
N PHE A 476 -17.10 6.47 -1.29
CA PHE A 476 -17.61 5.86 -2.52
C PHE A 476 -19.13 5.96 -2.47
N ALA A 477 -19.66 7.01 -3.09
CA ALA A 477 -21.10 7.28 -3.14
C ALA A 477 -21.74 6.46 -4.27
N GLN A 478 -22.67 5.58 -3.92
CA GLN A 478 -23.41 4.74 -4.87
C GLN A 478 -24.52 5.56 -5.53
N THR A 479 -24.60 5.44 -6.84
CA THR A 479 -25.66 6.06 -7.64
C THR A 479 -26.69 5.02 -8.10
N THR A 480 -27.77 5.48 -8.72
CA THR A 480 -28.78 4.61 -9.34
C THR A 480 -28.29 3.97 -10.65
N ALA A 481 -27.24 4.50 -11.26
CA ALA A 481 -26.62 3.91 -12.44
C ALA A 481 -25.96 2.56 -12.09
N ARG A 482 -25.95 1.66 -13.06
CA ARG A 482 -25.35 0.34 -12.92
C ARG A 482 -24.11 0.20 -13.79
N VAL A 483 -23.15 -0.60 -13.32
CA VAL A 483 -21.98 -1.02 -14.08
C VAL A 483 -21.92 -2.54 -14.12
N LYS A 484 -21.71 -3.08 -15.30
CA LYS A 484 -21.45 -4.51 -15.53
C LYS A 484 -19.96 -4.76 -15.58
N GLY A 485 -19.50 -5.83 -14.93
CA GLY A 485 -18.10 -6.23 -14.96
C GLY A 485 -17.82 -7.30 -13.92
N MET A 486 -16.54 -7.54 -13.65
CA MET A 486 -16.08 -8.58 -12.75
C MET A 486 -15.57 -7.94 -11.47
N PRO A 487 -16.27 -8.09 -10.34
CA PRO A 487 -15.80 -7.61 -9.05
C PRO A 487 -14.59 -8.44 -8.58
N ILE A 488 -13.52 -7.74 -8.22
CA ILE A 488 -12.32 -8.32 -7.63
C ILE A 488 -11.85 -7.45 -6.46
N PRO A 489 -11.09 -7.99 -5.50
CA PRO A 489 -10.46 -7.18 -4.48
C PRO A 489 -9.55 -6.11 -5.09
N ALA A 490 -9.60 -4.89 -4.56
CA ALA A 490 -8.79 -3.77 -5.04
C ALA A 490 -7.27 -4.06 -5.00
N GLY A 491 -6.82 -4.89 -4.03
CA GLY A 491 -5.42 -5.33 -3.92
C GLY A 491 -4.97 -6.32 -5.02
N ALA A 492 -5.89 -6.83 -5.85
CA ALA A 492 -5.56 -7.66 -7.00
C ALA A 492 -5.04 -6.83 -8.20
N VAL A 493 -5.39 -5.54 -8.24
CA VAL A 493 -4.91 -4.62 -9.28
C VAL A 493 -3.56 -4.08 -8.87
N VAL A 494 -2.57 -4.22 -9.76
CA VAL A 494 -1.20 -3.75 -9.55
C VAL A 494 -0.74 -2.94 -10.77
N LYS A 495 0.33 -2.17 -10.61
CA LYS A 495 0.95 -1.43 -11.70
C LYS A 495 2.09 -2.23 -12.33
N ASN A 496 2.11 -2.33 -13.66
CA ASN A 496 3.26 -2.85 -14.38
C ASN A 496 4.40 -1.78 -14.45
N PRO A 497 5.60 -2.12 -14.95
CA PRO A 497 6.69 -1.16 -15.12
C PRO A 497 6.33 0.05 -16.00
N SER A 498 5.37 -0.08 -16.91
CA SER A 498 4.86 1.00 -17.76
C SER A 498 3.76 1.84 -17.08
N ASN A 499 3.52 1.63 -15.77
CA ASN A 499 2.49 2.30 -14.97
C ASN A 499 1.04 2.03 -15.42
N GLU A 500 0.81 0.94 -16.16
CA GLU A 500 -0.53 0.48 -16.53
C GLU A 500 -1.12 -0.39 -15.42
N ASP A 501 -2.44 -0.32 -15.26
CA ASP A 501 -3.16 -1.19 -14.32
C ASP A 501 -3.32 -2.59 -14.90
N ILE A 502 -2.80 -3.58 -14.19
CA ILE A 502 -2.88 -4.98 -14.56
C ILE A 502 -3.44 -5.83 -13.43
N VAL A 503 -3.94 -6.99 -13.79
CA VAL A 503 -4.18 -8.11 -12.87
C VAL A 503 -3.36 -9.31 -13.33
N TRP A 504 -3.02 -10.18 -12.40
CA TRP A 504 -2.36 -11.45 -12.71
C TRP A 504 -3.40 -12.53 -12.89
N VAL A 505 -3.44 -13.14 -14.08
CA VAL A 505 -4.31 -14.26 -14.41
C VAL A 505 -3.48 -15.55 -14.39
N LYS A 506 -3.96 -16.54 -13.66
CA LYS A 506 -3.33 -17.85 -13.58
C LYS A 506 -3.79 -18.71 -14.77
N GLU A 507 -2.94 -18.86 -15.77
CA GLU A 507 -3.23 -19.64 -16.98
C GLU A 507 -2.88 -21.12 -16.84
N GLY A 508 -1.86 -21.42 -16.06
CA GLY A 508 -1.42 -22.78 -15.74
C GLY A 508 -1.10 -22.96 -14.26
N PRO A 509 -0.74 -24.15 -13.83
CA PRO A 509 -0.43 -24.47 -12.43
C PRO A 509 0.67 -23.57 -11.84
N GLU A 510 1.67 -23.22 -12.64
CA GLU A 510 2.82 -22.41 -12.24
C GLU A 510 3.04 -21.18 -13.12
N ARG A 511 2.07 -20.87 -14.02
CA ARG A 511 2.18 -19.75 -14.97
C ARG A 511 1.12 -18.69 -14.71
N PHE A 512 1.58 -17.44 -14.61
CA PHE A 512 0.78 -16.26 -14.36
C PHE A 512 1.03 -15.21 -15.44
N SER A 513 -0.04 -14.77 -16.11
CA SER A 513 0.04 -13.78 -17.19
C SER A 513 -0.46 -12.42 -16.74
N PRO A 514 0.26 -11.33 -17.04
CA PRO A 514 -0.20 -9.98 -16.73
C PRO A 514 -1.27 -9.58 -17.73
N ARG A 515 -2.44 -9.18 -17.25
CA ARG A 515 -3.56 -8.77 -18.07
C ARG A 515 -3.88 -7.30 -17.82
N PRO A 516 -3.69 -6.38 -18.81
CA PRO A 516 -4.12 -4.99 -18.70
C PRO A 516 -5.63 -4.90 -18.51
N VAL A 517 -6.07 -4.07 -17.55
CA VAL A 517 -7.49 -3.95 -17.20
C VAL A 517 -7.92 -2.49 -17.08
N ARG A 518 -9.21 -2.26 -17.34
CA ARG A 518 -9.92 -1.05 -16.92
C ARG A 518 -10.89 -1.41 -15.83
N PHE A 519 -10.89 -0.64 -14.77
CA PHE A 519 -11.76 -0.88 -13.62
C PHE A 519 -12.40 0.41 -13.11
N GLU A 520 -13.51 0.27 -12.41
CA GLU A 520 -14.17 1.32 -11.63
C GLU A 520 -14.17 0.91 -10.15
N PRO A 521 -13.93 1.84 -9.21
CA PRO A 521 -14.01 1.53 -7.80
C PRO A 521 -15.48 1.27 -7.42
N VAL A 522 -15.70 0.26 -6.58
CA VAL A 522 -17.01 -0.02 -5.97
C VAL A 522 -17.02 0.46 -4.53
N ASP A 523 -15.95 0.15 -3.82
CA ASP A 523 -15.72 0.59 -2.45
C ASP A 523 -14.20 0.59 -2.14
N GLY A 524 -13.83 0.71 -0.86
CA GLY A 524 -12.40 0.72 -0.46
C GLY A 524 -11.70 -0.63 -0.61
N ALA A 525 -12.44 -1.73 -0.71
CA ALA A 525 -11.93 -3.11 -0.77
C ALA A 525 -12.11 -3.74 -2.16
N THR A 526 -13.09 -3.32 -2.94
CA THR A 526 -13.55 -3.95 -4.18
C THR A 526 -13.52 -2.98 -5.34
N VAL A 527 -13.07 -3.46 -6.48
CA VAL A 527 -13.18 -2.78 -7.79
C VAL A 527 -13.93 -3.68 -8.76
N VAL A 528 -14.61 -3.11 -9.75
CA VAL A 528 -15.22 -3.84 -10.83
C VAL A 528 -14.40 -3.66 -12.10
N VAL A 529 -13.88 -4.75 -12.65
CA VAL A 529 -13.17 -4.74 -13.93
C VAL A 529 -14.19 -4.74 -15.05
N VAL A 530 -14.17 -3.68 -15.85
CA VAL A 530 -15.08 -3.46 -16.97
C VAL A 530 -14.54 -4.06 -18.26
N THR A 531 -13.22 -4.01 -18.46
CA THR A 531 -12.55 -4.57 -19.63
C THR A 531 -11.22 -5.21 -19.25
N GLY A 532 -10.80 -6.24 -20.00
CA GLY A 532 -9.50 -6.90 -19.84
C GLY A 532 -9.57 -8.29 -19.21
N LEU A 533 -10.70 -8.66 -18.58
CA LEU A 533 -10.93 -10.01 -18.05
C LEU A 533 -12.08 -10.71 -18.79
N LYS A 534 -12.06 -12.04 -18.73
CA LYS A 534 -13.13 -12.92 -19.20
C LYS A 534 -13.73 -13.69 -18.01
N SER A 535 -15.01 -14.01 -18.11
CA SER A 535 -15.67 -14.86 -17.11
C SER A 535 -15.00 -16.24 -17.05
N GLY A 536 -14.76 -16.73 -15.84
CA GLY A 536 -14.09 -18.00 -15.60
C GLY A 536 -12.56 -17.92 -15.47
N GLU A 537 -11.93 -16.79 -15.81
CA GLU A 537 -10.48 -16.62 -15.57
C GLU A 537 -10.15 -16.61 -14.07
N ARG A 538 -9.01 -17.20 -13.71
CA ARG A 538 -8.51 -17.29 -12.34
C ARG A 538 -7.60 -16.08 -12.03
N VAL A 539 -8.12 -15.10 -11.33
CA VAL A 539 -7.40 -13.86 -11.00
C VAL A 539 -6.70 -14.02 -9.65
N VAL A 540 -5.45 -13.60 -9.55
CA VAL A 540 -4.71 -13.55 -8.30
C VAL A 540 -5.31 -12.43 -7.41
N VAL A 541 -5.93 -12.83 -6.31
CA VAL A 541 -6.61 -11.92 -5.38
C VAL A 541 -5.82 -11.67 -4.10
N GLN A 542 -4.87 -12.54 -3.78
CA GLN A 542 -3.96 -12.39 -2.65
C GLN A 542 -2.52 -12.54 -3.14
N ALA A 543 -1.62 -11.73 -2.62
CA ALA A 543 -0.20 -11.67 -2.98
C ALA A 543 0.11 -11.16 -4.42
N ALA A 544 -0.85 -10.54 -5.13
CA ALA A 544 -0.61 -9.98 -6.46
C ALA A 544 0.59 -9.01 -6.53
N PRO A 545 0.83 -8.11 -5.55
CA PRO A 545 2.04 -7.28 -5.52
C PRO A 545 3.35 -8.07 -5.45
N LEU A 546 3.35 -9.24 -4.78
CA LEU A 546 4.53 -10.09 -4.67
C LEU A 546 4.81 -10.83 -5.98
N VAL A 547 3.75 -11.33 -6.65
CA VAL A 547 3.88 -11.89 -8.02
C VAL A 547 4.45 -10.85 -8.98
N ASN A 548 4.00 -9.60 -8.85
CA ASN A 548 4.47 -8.49 -9.70
C ASN A 548 5.96 -8.15 -9.52
N GLN A 549 6.56 -8.48 -8.37
CA GLN A 549 7.96 -8.23 -8.05
C GLN A 549 8.92 -9.30 -8.59
N VAL A 550 8.42 -10.42 -9.09
CA VAL A 550 9.25 -11.48 -9.70
C VAL A 550 9.94 -10.91 -10.94
N ARG A 551 11.27 -11.06 -11.00
CA ARG A 551 12.15 -10.55 -12.05
C ARG A 551 12.61 -11.65 -13.00
#